data_7fd61be3febfdc37ae3619497a7857d6
#
_entry.id   7fd61be3febfdc37ae3619497a7857d6
#
_cell.length_a   1.000
_cell.length_b   1.000
_cell.length_c   1.000
_cell.angle_alpha   90.00
_cell.angle_beta   90.00
_cell.angle_gamma   90.00
#
_symmetry.space_group_name_H-M   'P 1'
#
loop_
_entity.id
_entity.type
_entity.pdbx_description
1 polymer ?
#
loop_
_entity_poly.entity_id
_entity_poly.type
_entity_poly.pdbx_seq_one_letter_code
_entity_poly.pdbx_strand_id
1 'polypeptide(L)'
;MADLSPGDCERIIIVGAGGFGREVLQWARHAWPEHVSKIAGFLSADPDKLHGHGPTLPILGSPADFQPQPGDGLVLAIGVPDVRRQVAEQLIGNGARFLTVIHPAAVVAGTAQVGIGTIICPYAIVSDSVRLGRFVLVNYHASLGHDASAGDFAVLSPCATIGGGARLFADVFLGLHASVGPGIAVGPRAKVSSNSCVLASAPADSLIYGVPGRIVRHVAIDQTKG
;
A
#
# COMPACT_ATOMS: atom_id res chain seq x y z
N MET A 1 7.34 -18.87 2.88
CA MET A 1 6.52 -17.71 2.53
C MET A 1 5.21 -18.26 2.00
N ALA A 2 4.05 -17.72 2.42
CA ALA A 2 2.81 -18.02 1.72
C ALA A 2 2.99 -17.62 0.24
N ASP A 3 2.42 -18.40 -0.68
CA ASP A 3 2.47 -18.05 -2.10
C ASP A 3 1.73 -16.73 -2.31
N LEU A 4 2.48 -15.68 -2.56
CA LEU A 4 2.00 -14.31 -2.72
C LEU A 4 1.73 -13.98 -4.20
N SER A 5 1.97 -14.93 -5.10
CA SER A 5 1.84 -14.80 -6.55
C SER A 5 0.40 -15.12 -7.02
N PRO A 6 0.05 -14.80 -8.29
CA PRO A 6 -1.21 -15.19 -8.89
C PRO A 6 -1.48 -16.70 -8.91
N GLY A 7 -0.43 -17.53 -8.95
CA GLY A 7 -0.51 -18.99 -8.91
C GLY A 7 -1.66 -19.56 -9.73
N ASP A 8 -2.63 -20.11 -9.03
CA ASP A 8 -3.85 -20.73 -9.53
C ASP A 8 -5.02 -19.75 -9.81
N CYS A 9 -4.81 -18.41 -9.65
CA CYS A 9 -5.86 -17.45 -9.98
C CYS A 9 -6.30 -17.58 -11.45
N GLU A 10 -7.60 -17.54 -11.68
CA GLU A 10 -8.20 -17.47 -13.00
C GLU A 10 -8.32 -16.02 -13.48
N ARG A 11 -8.64 -15.10 -12.55
CA ARG A 11 -8.76 -13.67 -12.83
C ARG A 11 -7.98 -12.86 -11.80
N ILE A 12 -7.35 -11.78 -12.25
CA ILE A 12 -6.70 -10.78 -11.42
C ILE A 12 -7.46 -9.47 -11.57
N ILE A 13 -7.86 -8.87 -10.46
CA ILE A 13 -8.72 -7.68 -10.42
C ILE A 13 -8.03 -6.59 -9.61
N ILE A 14 -7.91 -5.40 -10.17
CA ILE A 14 -7.29 -4.25 -9.50
C ILE A 14 -8.36 -3.43 -8.79
N VAL A 15 -8.27 -3.30 -7.49
CA VAL A 15 -9.20 -2.56 -6.66
C VAL A 15 -8.75 -1.11 -6.58
N GLY A 16 -9.46 -0.24 -7.31
CA GLY A 16 -9.13 1.17 -7.50
C GLY A 16 -8.68 1.47 -8.93
N ALA A 17 -9.42 2.35 -9.64
CA ALA A 17 -9.17 2.73 -11.03
C ALA A 17 -8.58 4.14 -11.19
N GLY A 18 -8.13 4.78 -10.11
CA GLY A 18 -7.47 6.09 -10.12
C GLY A 18 -6.06 6.04 -10.74
N GLY A 19 -5.32 7.16 -10.63
CA GLY A 19 -3.94 7.24 -11.12
C GLY A 19 -3.07 6.08 -10.62
N PHE A 20 -3.11 5.84 -9.31
CA PHE A 20 -2.36 4.74 -8.70
C PHE A 20 -2.81 3.35 -9.22
N GLY A 21 -4.12 3.14 -9.45
CA GLY A 21 -4.60 1.88 -10.03
C GLY A 21 -4.06 1.62 -11.43
N ARG A 22 -3.95 2.66 -12.26
CA ARG A 22 -3.36 2.57 -13.61
C ARG A 22 -1.86 2.25 -13.55
N GLU A 23 -1.13 2.82 -12.60
CA GLU A 23 0.27 2.47 -12.34
C GLU A 23 0.42 1.02 -11.89
N VAL A 24 -0.40 0.59 -10.92
CA VAL A 24 -0.39 -0.80 -10.42
C VAL A 24 -0.70 -1.80 -11.53
N LEU A 25 -1.56 -1.46 -12.49
CA LEU A 25 -1.78 -2.31 -13.68
C LEU A 25 -0.48 -2.57 -14.43
N GLN A 26 0.36 -1.54 -14.65
CA GLN A 26 1.63 -1.72 -15.34
C GLN A 26 2.60 -2.54 -14.49
N TRP A 27 2.65 -2.28 -13.19
CA TRP A 27 3.54 -3.02 -12.29
C TRP A 27 3.13 -4.49 -12.12
N ALA A 28 1.84 -4.79 -12.11
CA ALA A 28 1.35 -6.15 -12.11
C ALA A 28 1.74 -6.90 -13.39
N ARG A 29 1.70 -6.24 -14.54
CA ARG A 29 2.18 -6.79 -15.81
C ARG A 29 3.69 -7.09 -15.79
N HIS A 30 4.48 -6.23 -15.15
CA HIS A 30 5.92 -6.45 -14.98
C HIS A 30 6.22 -7.55 -13.96
N ALA A 31 5.47 -7.61 -12.87
CA ALA A 31 5.65 -8.61 -11.82
C ALA A 31 5.22 -10.01 -12.26
N TRP A 32 4.22 -10.09 -13.14
CA TRP A 32 3.58 -11.35 -13.55
C TRP A 32 3.41 -11.43 -15.08
N PRO A 33 4.50 -11.44 -15.86
CA PRO A 33 4.42 -11.41 -17.32
C PRO A 33 3.65 -12.60 -17.91
N GLU A 34 3.68 -13.75 -17.25
CA GLU A 34 2.97 -14.98 -17.66
C GLU A 34 1.46 -14.94 -17.34
N HIS A 35 1.03 -14.00 -16.49
CA HIS A 35 -0.36 -13.88 -16.04
C HIS A 35 -1.06 -12.61 -16.56
N VAL A 36 -0.45 -11.89 -17.50
CA VAL A 36 -1.01 -10.63 -18.05
C VAL A 36 -2.42 -10.82 -18.62
N SER A 37 -2.67 -11.96 -19.29
CA SER A 37 -3.98 -12.29 -19.85
C SER A 37 -5.06 -12.55 -18.80
N LYS A 38 -4.67 -12.82 -17.55
CA LYS A 38 -5.60 -13.02 -16.43
C LYS A 38 -6.03 -11.70 -15.78
N ILE A 39 -5.39 -10.57 -16.09
CA ILE A 39 -5.78 -9.27 -15.53
C ILE A 39 -7.07 -8.83 -16.20
N ALA A 40 -8.19 -8.98 -15.50
CA ALA A 40 -9.53 -8.83 -16.06
C ALA A 40 -10.01 -7.36 -16.08
N GLY A 41 -9.61 -6.54 -15.11
CA GLY A 41 -10.10 -5.16 -15.03
C GLY A 41 -9.92 -4.54 -13.66
N PHE A 42 -10.74 -3.50 -13.42
CA PHE A 42 -10.70 -2.70 -12.21
C PHE A 42 -12.02 -2.78 -11.44
N LEU A 43 -11.97 -2.53 -10.13
CA LEU A 43 -13.12 -2.14 -9.34
C LEU A 43 -13.06 -0.63 -9.04
N SER A 44 -14.16 0.07 -9.25
CA SER A 44 -14.30 1.49 -8.95
C SER A 44 -15.75 1.82 -8.64
N ALA A 45 -15.98 2.69 -7.65
CA ALA A 45 -17.31 3.26 -7.41
C ALA A 45 -17.76 4.23 -8.52
N ASP A 46 -16.80 4.78 -9.27
CA ASP A 46 -17.05 5.64 -10.41
C ASP A 46 -16.84 4.84 -11.70
N PRO A 47 -17.89 4.50 -12.47
CA PRO A 47 -17.79 3.70 -13.67
C PRO A 47 -17.04 4.41 -14.81
N ASP A 48 -17.00 5.73 -14.80
CA ASP A 48 -16.35 6.54 -15.83
C ASP A 48 -14.90 6.92 -15.47
N LYS A 49 -14.35 6.35 -14.39
CA LYS A 49 -13.04 6.71 -13.85
C LYS A 49 -11.89 6.61 -14.83
N LEU A 50 -12.02 5.76 -15.83
CA LEU A 50 -11.01 5.53 -16.86
C LEU A 50 -11.27 6.30 -18.16
N HIS A 51 -12.38 7.06 -18.24
CA HIS A 51 -12.69 7.85 -19.41
C HIS A 51 -11.57 8.87 -19.72
N GLY A 52 -11.15 8.94 -20.97
CA GLY A 52 -10.07 9.83 -21.43
C GLY A 52 -8.64 9.35 -21.17
N HIS A 53 -8.46 8.14 -20.64
CA HIS A 53 -7.11 7.59 -20.35
C HIS A 53 -6.60 6.57 -21.40
N GLY A 54 -7.16 6.59 -22.62
CA GLY A 54 -6.78 5.69 -23.71
C GLY A 54 -7.28 4.25 -23.50
N PRO A 55 -6.86 3.30 -24.35
CA PRO A 55 -7.29 1.92 -24.23
C PRO A 55 -6.79 1.30 -22.91
N THR A 56 -7.72 0.86 -22.09
CA THR A 56 -7.45 0.24 -20.80
C THR A 56 -8.41 -0.93 -20.57
N LEU A 57 -8.22 -1.63 -19.46
CA LEU A 57 -9.11 -2.71 -19.05
C LEU A 57 -10.44 -2.12 -18.50
N PRO A 58 -11.55 -2.88 -18.55
CA PRO A 58 -12.85 -2.41 -18.10
C PRO A 58 -12.94 -2.22 -16.59
N ILE A 59 -13.90 -1.40 -16.16
CA ILE A 59 -14.39 -1.39 -14.78
C ILE A 59 -15.43 -2.50 -14.66
N LEU A 60 -15.20 -3.45 -13.74
CA LEU A 60 -16.00 -4.64 -13.52
C LEU A 60 -17.14 -4.43 -12.51
N GLY A 61 -17.13 -3.30 -11.82
CA GLY A 61 -18.13 -2.93 -10.83
C GLY A 61 -17.56 -2.10 -9.67
N SER A 62 -18.41 -1.83 -8.69
CA SER A 62 -18.03 -1.14 -7.47
C SER A 62 -17.41 -2.13 -6.47
N PRO A 63 -16.35 -1.74 -5.72
CA PRO A 63 -15.87 -2.56 -4.60
C PRO A 63 -16.95 -2.89 -3.57
N ALA A 64 -17.93 -1.99 -3.39
CA ALA A 64 -19.00 -2.15 -2.41
C ALA A 64 -19.92 -3.34 -2.73
N ASP A 65 -20.20 -3.57 -4.02
CA ASP A 65 -21.15 -4.60 -4.47
C ASP A 65 -20.46 -5.85 -5.00
N PHE A 66 -19.12 -5.83 -5.06
CA PHE A 66 -18.37 -6.92 -5.68
C PHE A 66 -18.41 -8.19 -4.83
N GLN A 67 -18.78 -9.29 -5.49
CA GLN A 67 -18.77 -10.64 -4.92
C GLN A 67 -17.63 -11.44 -5.57
N PRO A 68 -16.54 -11.70 -4.84
CA PRO A 68 -15.43 -12.48 -5.37
C PRO A 68 -15.87 -13.91 -5.76
N GLN A 69 -15.40 -14.39 -6.90
CA GLN A 69 -15.62 -15.75 -7.34
C GLN A 69 -14.40 -16.63 -6.99
N PRO A 70 -14.58 -17.94 -6.87
CA PRO A 70 -13.45 -18.87 -6.82
C PRO A 70 -12.49 -18.61 -7.99
N GLY A 71 -11.18 -18.53 -7.69
CA GLY A 71 -10.17 -18.19 -8.69
C GLY A 71 -9.90 -16.69 -8.87
N ASP A 72 -10.65 -15.79 -8.20
CA ASP A 72 -10.32 -14.36 -8.20
C ASP A 72 -9.16 -14.04 -7.28
N GLY A 73 -8.21 -13.27 -7.78
CA GLY A 73 -7.14 -12.65 -7.01
C GLY A 73 -7.22 -11.12 -7.10
N LEU A 74 -7.27 -10.43 -5.97
CA LEU A 74 -7.44 -8.98 -5.92
C LEU A 74 -6.13 -8.26 -5.57
N VAL A 75 -5.87 -7.13 -6.21
CA VAL A 75 -4.74 -6.23 -5.92
C VAL A 75 -5.28 -4.90 -5.43
N LEU A 76 -4.92 -4.49 -4.21
CA LEU A 76 -5.46 -3.28 -3.58
C LEU A 76 -4.70 -2.02 -4.00
N ALA A 77 -5.17 -1.32 -4.99
CA ALA A 77 -4.56 -0.12 -5.58
C ALA A 77 -5.18 1.20 -5.07
N ILE A 78 -5.28 1.33 -3.76
CA ILE A 78 -5.79 2.52 -3.05
C ILE A 78 -4.66 3.09 -2.19
N GLY A 79 -4.37 4.39 -2.32
CA GLY A 79 -3.22 5.02 -1.64
C GLY A 79 -3.52 5.62 -0.26
N VAL A 80 -4.79 5.83 0.10
CA VAL A 80 -5.20 6.45 1.38
C VAL A 80 -5.43 5.34 2.42
N PRO A 81 -4.72 5.32 3.57
CA PRO A 81 -4.78 4.22 4.53
C PRO A 81 -6.20 3.87 5.00
N ASP A 82 -6.96 4.85 5.41
CA ASP A 82 -8.32 4.65 5.95
C ASP A 82 -9.25 3.99 4.90
N VAL A 83 -9.26 4.53 3.67
CA VAL A 83 -10.04 3.97 2.54
C VAL A 83 -9.51 2.59 2.14
N ARG A 84 -8.17 2.45 2.12
CA ARG A 84 -7.49 1.19 1.83
C ARG A 84 -7.92 0.09 2.79
N ARG A 85 -7.94 0.37 4.09
CA ARG A 85 -8.40 -0.54 5.12
C ARG A 85 -9.86 -0.90 4.94
N GLN A 86 -10.73 0.10 4.87
CA GLN A 86 -12.18 -0.10 4.75
C GLN A 86 -12.55 -1.02 3.57
N VAL A 87 -11.99 -0.73 2.38
CA VAL A 87 -12.27 -1.51 1.17
C VAL A 87 -11.69 -2.93 1.27
N ALA A 88 -10.48 -3.08 1.81
CA ALA A 88 -9.88 -4.41 1.98
C ALA A 88 -10.69 -5.27 2.95
N GLU A 89 -11.05 -4.74 4.12
CA GLU A 89 -11.80 -5.46 5.14
C GLU A 89 -13.18 -5.88 4.64
N GLN A 90 -13.86 -4.99 3.91
CA GLN A 90 -15.14 -5.32 3.26
C GLN A 90 -15.00 -6.48 2.26
N LEU A 91 -14.03 -6.40 1.35
CA LEU A 91 -13.81 -7.44 0.35
C LEU A 91 -13.36 -8.76 0.98
N ILE A 92 -12.55 -8.73 2.04
CA ILE A 92 -12.19 -9.92 2.84
C ILE A 92 -13.45 -10.54 3.46
N GLY A 93 -14.34 -9.72 4.02
CA GLY A 93 -15.63 -10.18 4.55
C GLY A 93 -16.49 -10.89 3.50
N ASN A 94 -16.35 -10.52 2.23
CA ASN A 94 -17.00 -11.17 1.09
C ASN A 94 -16.21 -12.39 0.54
N GLY A 95 -15.11 -12.79 1.20
CA GLY A 95 -14.31 -13.96 0.80
C GLY A 95 -13.20 -13.66 -0.21
N ALA A 96 -12.82 -12.38 -0.42
CA ALA A 96 -11.77 -12.03 -1.36
C ALA A 96 -10.39 -12.57 -0.93
N ARG A 97 -9.63 -13.10 -1.89
CA ARG A 97 -8.21 -13.40 -1.79
C ARG A 97 -7.40 -12.23 -2.34
N PHE A 98 -6.46 -11.70 -1.56
CA PHE A 98 -5.58 -10.63 -2.02
C PHE A 98 -4.21 -11.15 -2.43
N LEU A 99 -3.66 -10.54 -3.47
CA LEU A 99 -2.33 -10.81 -4.01
C LEU A 99 -1.34 -9.75 -3.56
N THR A 100 -0.07 -10.13 -3.49
CA THR A 100 1.05 -9.23 -3.16
C THR A 100 1.83 -8.93 -4.44
N VAL A 101 1.98 -7.65 -4.78
CA VAL A 101 2.74 -7.21 -5.95
C VAL A 101 4.12 -6.76 -5.52
N ILE A 102 5.15 -7.42 -6.01
CA ILE A 102 6.54 -6.98 -5.85
C ILE A 102 7.11 -6.72 -7.25
N HIS A 103 7.37 -5.45 -7.54
CA HIS A 103 7.92 -5.09 -8.85
C HIS A 103 9.33 -5.67 -9.02
N PRO A 104 9.69 -6.25 -10.19
CA PRO A 104 10.99 -6.88 -10.38
C PRO A 104 12.19 -5.92 -10.26
N ALA A 105 11.99 -4.61 -10.43
CA ALA A 105 13.00 -3.59 -10.17
C ALA A 105 13.06 -3.12 -8.70
N ALA A 106 12.27 -3.69 -7.79
CA ALA A 106 12.42 -3.44 -6.37
C ALA A 106 13.55 -4.30 -5.80
N VAL A 107 14.27 -3.77 -4.80
CA VAL A 107 15.29 -4.52 -4.07
C VAL A 107 14.70 -4.98 -2.75
N VAL A 108 14.44 -6.26 -2.62
CA VAL A 108 13.87 -6.85 -1.41
C VAL A 108 14.82 -7.92 -0.89
N ALA A 109 15.33 -7.72 0.34
CA ALA A 109 16.24 -8.68 0.97
C ALA A 109 15.54 -10.03 1.21
N GLY A 110 16.27 -11.12 1.04
CA GLY A 110 15.72 -12.48 1.25
C GLY A 110 15.26 -12.77 2.69
N THR A 111 15.72 -11.98 3.66
CA THR A 111 15.32 -12.03 5.07
C THR A 111 14.08 -11.20 5.39
N ALA A 112 13.64 -10.33 4.47
CA ALA A 112 12.48 -9.50 4.66
C ALA A 112 11.18 -10.34 4.72
N GLN A 113 10.28 -9.96 5.60
CA GLN A 113 8.96 -10.56 5.74
C GLN A 113 7.92 -9.62 5.14
N VAL A 114 7.16 -10.10 4.16
CA VAL A 114 6.16 -9.31 3.44
C VAL A 114 4.77 -9.89 3.68
N GLY A 115 3.88 -9.09 4.24
CA GLY A 115 2.48 -9.49 4.47
C GLY A 115 1.64 -9.46 3.19
N ILE A 116 0.54 -10.22 3.22
CA ILE A 116 -0.39 -10.34 2.10
C ILE A 116 -1.00 -8.98 1.69
N GLY A 117 -1.30 -8.80 0.40
CA GLY A 117 -1.91 -7.59 -0.14
C GLY A 117 -0.96 -6.38 -0.20
N THR A 118 0.31 -6.58 0.14
CA THR A 118 1.34 -5.53 0.08
C THR A 118 1.73 -5.24 -1.37
N ILE A 119 2.00 -3.97 -1.66
CA ILE A 119 2.55 -3.54 -2.95
C ILE A 119 3.92 -2.92 -2.72
N ILE A 120 4.94 -3.47 -3.37
CA ILE A 120 6.30 -2.93 -3.41
C ILE A 120 6.58 -2.47 -4.84
N CYS A 121 6.64 -1.15 -4.99
CA CYS A 121 6.70 -0.47 -6.28
C CYS A 121 8.11 -0.48 -6.89
N PRO A 122 8.27 -0.05 -8.15
CA PRO A 122 9.59 0.03 -8.79
C PRO A 122 10.61 0.83 -7.97
N TYR A 123 11.84 0.34 -7.90
CA TYR A 123 12.98 0.98 -7.23
C TYR A 123 12.80 1.19 -5.72
N ALA A 124 11.78 0.59 -5.11
CA ALA A 124 11.67 0.56 -3.66
C ALA A 124 12.74 -0.36 -3.07
N ILE A 125 13.21 -0.05 -1.86
CA ILE A 125 14.22 -0.86 -1.15
C ILE A 125 13.63 -1.34 0.16
N VAL A 126 13.58 -2.65 0.34
CA VAL A 126 13.20 -3.32 1.58
C VAL A 126 14.41 -4.10 2.08
N SER A 127 15.12 -3.54 3.04
CA SER A 127 16.43 -4.02 3.48
C SER A 127 16.35 -5.26 4.37
N ASP A 128 17.50 -5.67 4.92
CA ASP A 128 17.65 -6.87 5.74
C ASP A 128 16.73 -6.85 6.96
N SER A 129 16.11 -7.99 7.26
CA SER A 129 15.27 -8.22 8.45
C SER A 129 14.07 -7.26 8.61
N VAL A 130 13.67 -6.56 7.53
CA VAL A 130 12.47 -5.70 7.53
C VAL A 130 11.21 -6.55 7.66
N ARG A 131 10.22 -6.04 8.42
CA ARG A 131 8.90 -6.66 8.55
C ARG A 131 7.81 -5.73 8.05
N LEU A 132 7.12 -6.15 6.99
CA LEU A 132 5.93 -5.49 6.46
C LEU A 132 4.69 -6.27 6.88
N GLY A 133 3.74 -5.60 7.49
CA GLY A 133 2.42 -6.12 7.79
C GLY A 133 1.59 -6.36 6.52
N ARG A 134 0.31 -6.64 6.70
CA ARG A 134 -0.62 -6.84 5.58
C ARG A 134 -0.96 -5.50 4.93
N PHE A 135 -1.15 -5.51 3.62
CA PHE A 135 -1.62 -4.34 2.86
C PHE A 135 -0.72 -3.10 3.00
N VAL A 136 0.57 -3.28 3.20
CA VAL A 136 1.51 -2.15 3.21
C VAL A 136 1.73 -1.66 1.78
N LEU A 137 1.83 -0.35 1.60
CA LEU A 137 2.26 0.24 0.34
C LEU A 137 3.66 0.84 0.50
N VAL A 138 4.63 0.26 -0.20
CA VAL A 138 5.98 0.82 -0.35
C VAL A 138 6.07 1.39 -1.76
N ASN A 139 5.85 2.69 -1.90
CA ASN A 139 5.77 3.34 -3.21
C ASN A 139 7.16 3.46 -3.87
N TYR A 140 7.20 3.89 -5.14
CA TYR A 140 8.45 3.94 -5.90
C TYR A 140 9.49 4.82 -5.20
N HIS A 141 10.77 4.36 -5.23
CA HIS A 141 11.91 4.96 -4.55
C HIS A 141 11.78 5.09 -3.02
N ALA A 142 10.73 4.54 -2.40
CA ALA A 142 10.67 4.49 -0.95
C ALA A 142 11.63 3.42 -0.40
N SER A 143 12.18 3.65 0.80
CA SER A 143 13.17 2.75 1.37
C SER A 143 12.96 2.49 2.86
N LEU A 144 13.19 1.24 3.26
CA LEU A 144 13.19 0.79 4.64
C LEU A 144 14.57 0.24 4.98
N GLY A 145 15.22 0.86 5.98
CA GLY A 145 16.50 0.40 6.51
C GLY A 145 16.38 -0.93 7.26
N HIS A 146 17.51 -1.58 7.52
CA HIS A 146 17.58 -2.87 8.21
C HIS A 146 16.78 -2.87 9.53
N ASP A 147 16.19 -3.99 9.91
CA ASP A 147 15.40 -4.19 11.14
C ASP A 147 14.17 -3.27 11.29
N ALA A 148 13.86 -2.46 10.28
CA ALA A 148 12.69 -1.60 10.32
C ALA A 148 11.38 -2.39 10.17
N SER A 149 10.27 -1.78 10.60
CA SER A 149 8.96 -2.39 10.43
C SER A 149 7.89 -1.39 10.03
N ALA A 150 6.94 -1.83 9.21
CA ALA A 150 5.72 -1.11 8.88
C ALA A 150 4.51 -2.01 9.17
N GLY A 151 3.62 -1.53 10.04
CA GLY A 151 2.40 -2.24 10.43
C GLY A 151 1.36 -2.30 9.31
N ASP A 152 0.29 -3.06 9.55
CA ASP A 152 -0.79 -3.24 8.58
C ASP A 152 -1.31 -1.90 8.03
N PHE A 153 -1.53 -1.85 6.72
CA PHE A 153 -2.04 -0.69 5.99
C PHE A 153 -1.16 0.57 6.02
N ALA A 154 0.07 0.48 6.51
CA ALA A 154 0.98 1.62 6.42
C ALA A 154 1.28 1.97 4.95
N VAL A 155 1.38 3.27 4.67
CA VAL A 155 1.66 3.81 3.35
C VAL A 155 2.92 4.67 3.39
N LEU A 156 3.92 4.25 2.65
CA LEU A 156 5.11 5.03 2.35
C LEU A 156 4.93 5.63 0.95
N SER A 157 4.68 6.93 0.87
CA SER A 157 4.56 7.64 -0.41
C SER A 157 5.90 7.65 -1.18
N PRO A 158 5.92 8.05 -2.46
CA PRO A 158 7.14 8.12 -3.23
C PRO A 158 8.30 8.81 -2.50
N CYS A 159 9.47 8.18 -2.55
CA CYS A 159 10.71 8.65 -1.92
C CYS A 159 10.66 8.76 -0.38
N ALA A 160 9.64 8.23 0.28
CA ALA A 160 9.63 8.18 1.74
C ALA A 160 10.69 7.20 2.26
N THR A 161 11.39 7.56 3.34
CA THR A 161 12.50 6.77 3.86
C THR A 161 12.35 6.55 5.36
N ILE A 162 12.56 5.32 5.82
CA ILE A 162 12.65 5.01 7.25
C ILE A 162 14.01 4.39 7.57
N GLY A 163 14.64 4.90 8.63
CA GLY A 163 15.96 4.47 9.09
C GLY A 163 15.93 3.08 9.73
N GLY A 164 17.11 2.50 9.91
CA GLY A 164 17.26 1.18 10.53
C GLY A 164 16.60 1.09 11.90
N GLY A 165 15.92 -0.02 12.18
CA GLY A 165 15.21 -0.27 13.43
C GLY A 165 13.99 0.63 13.70
N ALA A 166 13.62 1.53 12.78
CA ALA A 166 12.45 2.38 12.95
C ALA A 166 11.15 1.58 12.80
N ARG A 167 10.10 2.00 13.49
CA ARG A 167 8.83 1.30 13.57
C ARG A 167 7.67 2.19 13.20
N LEU A 168 7.01 1.90 12.09
CA LEU A 168 5.71 2.46 11.75
C LEU A 168 4.63 1.51 12.25
N PHE A 169 3.69 2.00 13.03
CA PHE A 169 2.54 1.18 13.42
C PHE A 169 1.46 1.15 12.31
N ALA A 170 0.33 0.51 12.61
CA ALA A 170 -0.75 0.37 11.62
C ALA A 170 -1.29 1.73 11.15
N ASP A 171 -1.69 1.80 9.87
CA ASP A 171 -2.31 2.96 9.23
C ASP A 171 -1.46 4.24 9.22
N VAL A 172 -0.15 4.13 9.47
CA VAL A 172 0.74 5.28 9.35
C VAL A 172 0.84 5.70 7.88
N PHE A 173 0.74 7.01 7.65
CA PHE A 173 0.94 7.62 6.34
C PHE A 173 2.20 8.48 6.33
N LEU A 174 3.16 8.13 5.49
CA LEU A 174 4.31 8.98 5.18
C LEU A 174 4.08 9.67 3.84
N GLY A 175 4.03 11.01 3.85
CA GLY A 175 3.92 11.82 2.64
C GLY A 175 5.17 11.73 1.75
N LEU A 176 5.12 12.35 0.58
CA LEU A 176 6.24 12.42 -0.38
C LEU A 176 7.51 12.90 0.31
N HIS A 177 8.64 12.19 0.09
CA HIS A 177 9.94 12.52 0.69
C HIS A 177 9.95 12.66 2.22
N ALA A 178 8.95 12.15 2.92
CA ALA A 178 8.98 12.13 4.38
C ALA A 178 10.03 11.12 4.86
N SER A 179 10.71 11.46 5.96
CA SER A 179 11.74 10.59 6.54
C SER A 179 11.50 10.35 8.04
N VAL A 180 11.89 9.17 8.49
CA VAL A 180 11.85 8.77 9.90
C VAL A 180 13.24 8.30 10.30
N GLY A 181 13.81 8.91 11.34
CA GLY A 181 15.13 8.59 11.84
C GLY A 181 15.25 7.16 12.38
N PRO A 182 16.48 6.62 12.50
CA PRO A 182 16.72 5.28 13.00
C PRO A 182 16.16 5.06 14.41
N GLY A 183 15.59 3.89 14.68
CA GLY A 183 15.04 3.50 15.98
C GLY A 183 13.76 4.24 16.41
N ILE A 184 13.27 5.18 15.62
CA ILE A 184 12.09 6.01 15.92
C ILE A 184 10.80 5.20 15.74
N ALA A 185 9.86 5.39 16.67
CA ALA A 185 8.52 4.81 16.60
C ALA A 185 7.48 5.86 16.21
N VAL A 186 6.68 5.57 15.18
CA VAL A 186 5.55 6.41 14.75
C VAL A 186 4.26 5.66 15.01
N GLY A 187 3.46 6.16 15.94
CA GLY A 187 2.26 5.52 16.45
C GLY A 187 1.14 5.35 15.40
N PRO A 188 0.16 4.49 15.69
CA PRO A 188 -0.91 4.15 14.73
C PRO A 188 -1.65 5.40 14.21
N ARG A 189 -2.05 5.35 12.94
CA ARG A 189 -2.81 6.41 12.25
C ARG A 189 -2.13 7.79 12.21
N ALA A 190 -0.85 7.85 12.61
CA ALA A 190 -0.09 9.09 12.46
C ALA A 190 0.14 9.42 10.98
N LYS A 191 0.13 10.72 10.67
CA LYS A 191 0.37 11.24 9.33
C LYS A 191 1.60 12.15 9.37
N VAL A 192 2.59 11.82 8.54
CA VAL A 192 3.79 12.63 8.36
C VAL A 192 3.66 13.38 7.05
N SER A 193 3.65 14.70 7.12
CA SER A 193 3.52 15.56 5.94
C SER A 193 4.71 15.40 5.00
N SER A 194 4.50 15.70 3.71
CA SER A 194 5.56 15.66 2.71
C SER A 194 6.77 16.49 3.13
N ASN A 195 7.98 16.04 2.81
CA ASN A 195 9.25 16.65 3.15
C ASN A 195 9.50 16.88 4.66
N SER A 196 8.80 16.14 5.53
CA SER A 196 9.02 16.23 6.97
C SER A 196 9.99 15.15 7.45
N CYS A 197 10.77 15.47 8.50
CA CYS A 197 11.76 14.56 9.08
C CYS A 197 11.45 14.28 10.55
N VAL A 198 11.02 13.06 10.86
CA VAL A 198 10.67 12.62 12.23
C VAL A 198 11.92 12.15 12.95
N LEU A 199 12.37 12.90 13.95
CA LEU A 199 13.57 12.63 14.75
C LEU A 199 13.26 12.25 16.21
N ALA A 200 11.99 12.21 16.59
CA ALA A 200 11.53 11.75 17.90
C ALA A 200 10.26 10.91 17.73
N SER A 201 10.07 9.92 18.59
CA SER A 201 8.89 9.07 18.52
C SER A 201 7.60 9.86 18.70
N ALA A 202 6.58 9.51 17.93
CA ALA A 202 5.30 10.20 17.91
C ALA A 202 4.17 9.25 18.34
N PRO A 203 3.20 9.72 19.15
CA PRO A 203 2.06 8.92 19.56
C PRO A 203 1.07 8.67 18.40
N ALA A 204 0.06 7.85 18.65
CA ALA A 204 -1.05 7.63 17.73
C ALA A 204 -1.74 8.94 17.33
N ASP A 205 -2.36 8.95 16.13
CA ASP A 205 -3.19 10.05 15.64
C ASP A 205 -2.45 11.41 15.52
N SER A 206 -1.13 11.39 15.42
CA SER A 206 -0.31 12.59 15.27
C SER A 206 -0.29 13.07 13.82
N LEU A 207 -0.38 14.40 13.63
CA LEU A 207 0.04 15.05 12.40
C LEU A 207 1.40 15.68 12.62
N ILE A 208 2.41 15.23 11.87
CA ILE A 208 3.80 15.66 12.01
C ILE A 208 4.20 16.46 10.77
N TYR A 209 4.81 17.64 11.01
CA TYR A 209 5.21 18.56 9.96
C TYR A 209 6.57 19.17 10.23
N GLY A 210 7.38 19.38 9.20
CA GLY A 210 8.61 20.17 9.20
C GLY A 210 9.89 19.36 9.40
N VAL A 211 11.02 20.09 9.41
CA VAL A 211 12.38 19.59 9.64
C VAL A 211 13.06 20.50 10.67
N PRO A 212 13.28 20.02 11.91
CA PRO A 212 12.83 18.75 12.46
C PRO A 212 11.30 18.65 12.56
N GLY A 213 10.78 17.42 12.44
CA GLY A 213 9.35 17.15 12.50
C GLY A 213 8.77 17.45 13.88
N ARG A 214 7.69 18.23 13.90
CA ARG A 214 6.96 18.56 15.12
C ARG A 214 5.52 18.11 15.00
N ILE A 215 4.95 17.64 16.10
CA ILE A 215 3.52 17.33 16.18
C ILE A 215 2.77 18.66 16.20
N VAL A 216 2.00 18.93 15.13
CA VAL A 216 1.23 20.17 14.97
C VAL A 216 -0.25 19.97 15.27
N ARG A 217 -0.73 18.73 15.25
CA ARG A 217 -2.11 18.39 15.53
C ARG A 217 -2.22 16.90 15.85
N HIS A 218 -3.14 16.52 16.76
CA HIS A 218 -3.67 15.19 16.83
C HIS A 218 -4.85 15.07 15.85
N VAL A 219 -4.83 14.08 14.99
CA VAL A 219 -5.93 13.81 14.05
C VAL A 219 -7.01 13.08 14.83
N ALA A 220 -7.95 13.82 15.44
CA ALA A 220 -9.15 13.21 15.98
C ALA A 220 -9.91 12.57 14.80
N ILE A 221 -10.18 11.27 14.89
CA ILE A 221 -11.10 10.61 13.96
C ILE A 221 -12.49 11.11 14.35
N ASP A 222 -13.09 11.94 13.51
CA ASP A 222 -14.50 12.29 13.64
C ASP A 222 -15.32 11.06 13.24
N GLN A 223 -15.68 10.25 14.24
CA GLN A 223 -16.50 9.05 14.08
C GLN A 223 -17.97 9.37 13.76
N THR A 224 -18.32 10.65 13.60
CA THR A 224 -19.71 11.08 13.41
C THR A 224 -20.12 11.30 11.95
N LYS A 225 -19.22 11.04 11.00
CA LYS A 225 -19.53 11.07 9.56
C LYS A 225 -19.50 9.65 8.98
N GLY A 226 -20.47 8.85 9.39
CA GLY A 226 -20.90 7.62 8.76
C GLY A 226 -21.95 7.90 7.71
#